data_d17edd13929b7c0920df8605149ffb4c
#
_entry.id   d17edd13929b7c0920df8605149ffb4c
#
_cell.length_a   1.000
_cell.length_b   1.000
_cell.length_c   1.000
_cell.angle_alpha   90.00
_cell.angle_beta   90.00
_cell.angle_gamma   90.00
#
_symmetry.space_group_name_H-M   'P 1'
#
loop_
_entity.id
_entity.type
_entity.pdbx_description
1 polymer ?
#
loop_
_entity_poly.entity_id
_entity_poly.type
_entity_poly.pdbx_seq_one_letter_code
_entity_poly.pdbx_strand_id
1 'polypeptide(L)'
;MSYVDEVFDMVVAKNPAQPEFHQAVKEVLESLRVVIEANEEKYRKDALLERIVTPERQILFRVPWVDDKGQVQVNNGFRVQFNSAIGPYKGGLRLHPSVNLGIIKFLGFEQIFKNSLTGLPIGGGKGGSDFDPKGKSDREIMAFCQSFITELYKYIGADTDVPAGDIGTGAREIGYMYGQYKRLTGLYEGVLTGKGLSYGGSLARTEATGYGLLYLTEEMLKCNGKDIAGKTVAVSGAGNVAIYAIQKAEQLGAKVVTCSDSTGWIYDPEGIDVALLQEVKEVKRARLTEYAAARPSAQYHEKKNGEHGVWTVKCDVALPCATQNELDLEDAKQLVANGVFAVAEGANMPTTMEATEYFQKNGVLFCPGKASNAGGVATSALEMSQNSERLSWTFEEVDAKLKTIMVNIFHNLDDAAKKYGMEGNYVAGANIAGFLKVADAMLAQGVC
;
A
#
# COMPACT_ATOMS: atom_id res chain seq x y z
N MET A 1 31.92 -10.20 -9.80
CA MET A 1 30.45 -10.05 -9.62
C MET A 1 30.26 -9.43 -8.25
N SER A 2 29.42 -8.44 -8.09
CA SER A 2 29.15 -7.86 -6.76
C SER A 2 28.27 -8.79 -5.92
N TYR A 3 28.24 -8.59 -4.60
CA TYR A 3 27.38 -9.38 -3.72
C TYR A 3 25.89 -9.27 -4.10
N VAL A 4 25.46 -8.10 -4.52
CA VAL A 4 24.09 -7.87 -5.03
C VAL A 4 23.80 -8.74 -6.26
N ASP A 5 24.73 -8.76 -7.24
CA ASP A 5 24.55 -9.54 -8.47
C ASP A 5 24.48 -11.04 -8.18
N GLU A 6 25.38 -11.55 -7.31
CA GLU A 6 25.42 -12.96 -6.90
C GLU A 6 24.08 -13.40 -6.25
N VAL A 7 23.56 -12.57 -5.34
CA VAL A 7 22.29 -12.88 -4.67
C VAL A 7 21.12 -12.79 -5.66
N PHE A 8 21.12 -11.81 -6.56
CA PHE A 8 20.09 -11.74 -7.59
C PHE A 8 20.10 -12.95 -8.52
N ASP A 9 21.27 -13.39 -9.00
CA ASP A 9 21.40 -14.58 -9.82
C ASP A 9 20.91 -15.84 -9.09
N MET A 10 21.21 -15.95 -7.79
CA MET A 10 20.66 -17.02 -6.93
C MET A 10 19.11 -16.98 -6.88
N VAL A 11 18.52 -15.79 -6.75
CA VAL A 11 17.05 -15.65 -6.71
C VAL A 11 16.43 -16.11 -8.04
N VAL A 12 17.01 -15.71 -9.18
CA VAL A 12 16.52 -16.13 -10.50
C VAL A 12 16.61 -17.64 -10.66
N ALA A 13 17.75 -18.23 -10.29
CA ALA A 13 17.97 -19.67 -10.41
C ALA A 13 17.03 -20.52 -9.52
N LYS A 14 16.77 -20.04 -8.30
CA LYS A 14 15.90 -20.76 -7.33
C LYS A 14 14.40 -20.56 -7.55
N ASN A 15 14.00 -19.57 -8.33
CA ASN A 15 12.59 -19.20 -8.52
C ASN A 15 12.24 -19.12 -10.02
N PRO A 16 12.41 -20.18 -10.80
CA PRO A 16 12.09 -20.15 -12.22
C PRO A 16 10.60 -19.80 -12.42
N ALA A 17 10.29 -19.07 -13.47
CA ALA A 17 8.93 -18.65 -13.83
C ALA A 17 8.22 -17.72 -12.82
N GLN A 18 8.98 -16.88 -12.09
CA GLN A 18 8.42 -15.86 -11.19
C GLN A 18 8.94 -14.45 -11.55
N PRO A 19 8.63 -13.93 -12.74
CA PRO A 19 9.23 -12.69 -13.25
C PRO A 19 8.91 -11.47 -12.38
N GLU A 20 7.70 -11.40 -11.80
CA GLU A 20 7.31 -10.29 -10.92
C GLU A 20 8.16 -10.27 -9.65
N PHE A 21 8.47 -11.43 -9.09
CA PHE A 21 9.36 -11.54 -7.93
C PHE A 21 10.80 -11.18 -8.28
N HIS A 22 11.31 -11.63 -9.45
CA HIS A 22 12.65 -11.25 -9.91
C HIS A 22 12.77 -9.74 -10.07
N GLN A 23 11.77 -9.10 -10.68
CA GLN A 23 11.77 -7.65 -10.89
C GLN A 23 11.82 -6.90 -9.55
N ALA A 24 10.96 -7.26 -8.61
CA ALA A 24 10.91 -6.60 -7.30
C ALA A 24 12.23 -6.74 -6.52
N VAL A 25 12.83 -7.95 -6.52
CA VAL A 25 14.11 -8.16 -5.85
C VAL A 25 15.22 -7.35 -6.52
N LYS A 26 15.26 -7.32 -7.86
CA LYS A 26 16.25 -6.53 -8.61
C LYS A 26 16.14 -5.04 -8.26
N GLU A 27 14.96 -4.46 -8.34
CA GLU A 27 14.73 -3.04 -8.07
C GLU A 27 15.13 -2.65 -6.64
N VAL A 28 14.77 -3.47 -5.65
CA VAL A 28 15.14 -3.21 -4.26
C VAL A 28 16.65 -3.35 -4.05
N LEU A 29 17.27 -4.45 -4.48
CA LEU A 29 18.70 -4.68 -4.27
C LEU A 29 19.55 -3.63 -4.98
N GLU A 30 19.20 -3.21 -6.21
CA GLU A 30 19.90 -2.13 -6.92
C GLU A 30 19.82 -0.80 -6.17
N SER A 31 18.67 -0.47 -5.61
CA SER A 31 18.49 0.75 -4.80
C SER A 31 19.28 0.73 -3.48
N LEU A 32 19.66 -0.46 -3.01
CA LEU A 32 20.41 -0.69 -1.77
C LEU A 32 21.91 -0.88 -2.01
N ARG A 33 22.38 -0.91 -3.26
CA ARG A 33 23.76 -1.23 -3.62
C ARG A 33 24.78 -0.41 -2.83
N VAL A 34 24.58 0.89 -2.70
CA VAL A 34 25.46 1.79 -1.95
C VAL A 34 25.60 1.39 -0.48
N VAL A 35 24.51 0.94 0.16
CA VAL A 35 24.50 0.52 1.56
C VAL A 35 25.15 -0.86 1.70
N ILE A 36 24.85 -1.76 0.78
CA ILE A 36 25.34 -3.14 0.79
C ILE A 36 26.85 -3.17 0.57
N GLU A 37 27.36 -2.44 -0.41
CA GLU A 37 28.80 -2.36 -0.71
C GLU A 37 29.59 -1.73 0.45
N ALA A 38 29.02 -0.72 1.13
CA ALA A 38 29.64 -0.12 2.31
C ALA A 38 29.71 -1.07 3.54
N ASN A 39 28.96 -2.16 3.54
CA ASN A 39 28.86 -3.10 4.66
C ASN A 39 29.00 -4.57 4.21
N GLU A 40 29.61 -4.82 3.05
CA GLU A 40 29.59 -6.12 2.37
C GLU A 40 30.14 -7.26 3.26
N GLU A 41 31.28 -7.06 3.90
CA GLU A 41 31.88 -8.08 4.77
C GLU A 41 30.94 -8.52 5.89
N LYS A 42 30.31 -7.55 6.58
CA LYS A 42 29.33 -7.79 7.65
C LYS A 42 28.11 -8.55 7.14
N TYR A 43 27.58 -8.17 6.00
CA TYR A 43 26.34 -8.77 5.47
C TYR A 43 26.59 -10.17 4.88
N ARG A 44 27.72 -10.39 4.21
CA ARG A 44 28.11 -11.72 3.70
C ARG A 44 28.32 -12.72 4.81
N LYS A 45 28.96 -12.31 5.92
CA LYS A 45 29.24 -13.18 7.05
C LYS A 45 28.00 -13.91 7.57
N ASP A 46 26.86 -13.19 7.61
CA ASP A 46 25.60 -13.71 8.15
C ASP A 46 24.59 -14.06 7.04
N ALA A 47 25.03 -14.11 5.78
CA ALA A 47 24.18 -14.35 4.61
C ALA A 47 22.90 -13.48 4.61
N LEU A 48 23.04 -12.21 4.98
CA LEU A 48 21.91 -11.33 5.24
C LEU A 48 21.02 -11.15 4.01
N LEU A 49 21.62 -10.91 2.84
CA LEU A 49 20.84 -10.70 1.61
C LEU A 49 20.12 -11.97 1.17
N GLU A 50 20.78 -13.12 1.24
CA GLU A 50 20.18 -14.42 0.92
C GLU A 50 18.98 -14.71 1.83
N ARG A 51 19.07 -14.35 3.10
CA ARG A 51 17.98 -14.51 4.08
C ARG A 51 16.84 -13.52 3.82
N ILE A 52 17.12 -12.27 3.51
CA ILE A 52 16.08 -11.26 3.31
C ILE A 52 15.29 -11.45 2.00
N VAL A 53 15.91 -12.06 0.98
CA VAL A 53 15.22 -12.37 -0.30
C VAL A 53 14.57 -13.76 -0.31
N THR A 54 14.76 -14.55 0.74
CA THR A 54 14.14 -15.87 0.90
C THR A 54 13.06 -15.80 1.95
N PRO A 55 11.79 -16.11 1.62
CA PRO A 55 10.73 -16.09 2.62
C PRO A 55 10.98 -17.15 3.70
N GLU A 56 10.69 -16.82 4.97
CA GLU A 56 10.81 -17.72 6.10
C GLU A 56 9.88 -18.93 5.96
N ARG A 57 8.68 -18.73 5.39
CA ARG A 57 7.71 -19.80 5.16
C ARG A 57 6.77 -19.51 4.01
N GLN A 58 6.44 -20.52 3.23
CA GLN A 58 5.45 -20.49 2.17
C GLN A 58 4.41 -21.58 2.42
N ILE A 59 3.14 -21.20 2.52
CA ILE A 59 2.02 -22.09 2.80
C ILE A 59 1.11 -22.07 1.57
N LEU A 60 1.00 -23.23 0.92
CA LEU A 60 0.14 -23.45 -0.24
C LEU A 60 -0.90 -24.49 0.15
N PHE A 61 -2.16 -24.22 -0.15
CA PHE A 61 -3.25 -25.10 0.23
C PHE A 61 -4.40 -25.03 -0.77
N ARG A 62 -5.19 -26.10 -0.81
CA ARG A 62 -6.40 -26.20 -1.60
C ARG A 62 -7.58 -25.62 -0.82
N VAL A 63 -8.44 -24.87 -1.52
CA VAL A 63 -9.65 -24.24 -0.96
C VAL A 63 -10.88 -24.77 -1.71
N PRO A 64 -11.48 -25.89 -1.25
CA PRO A 64 -12.74 -26.40 -1.83
C PRO A 64 -13.94 -25.68 -1.20
N TRP A 65 -14.91 -25.29 -2.01
CA TRP A 65 -16.14 -24.64 -1.55
C TRP A 65 -17.30 -25.01 -2.48
N VAL A 66 -18.54 -24.79 -2.05
CA VAL A 66 -19.75 -25.14 -2.82
C VAL A 66 -20.45 -23.87 -3.26
N ASP A 67 -20.73 -23.77 -4.57
CA ASP A 67 -21.42 -22.64 -5.16
C ASP A 67 -22.94 -22.70 -4.93
N ASP A 68 -23.65 -21.66 -5.39
CA ASP A 68 -25.09 -21.54 -5.25
C ASP A 68 -25.88 -22.62 -6.02
N LYS A 69 -25.26 -23.28 -6.97
CA LYS A 69 -25.82 -24.39 -7.74
C LYS A 69 -25.56 -25.75 -7.10
N GLY A 70 -24.89 -25.79 -5.94
CA GLY A 70 -24.50 -27.02 -5.26
C GLY A 70 -23.28 -27.72 -5.87
N GLN A 71 -22.52 -27.04 -6.74
CA GLN A 71 -21.33 -27.60 -7.38
C GLN A 71 -20.07 -27.30 -6.55
N VAL A 72 -19.18 -28.27 -6.46
CA VAL A 72 -17.90 -28.10 -5.78
C VAL A 72 -16.95 -27.30 -6.67
N GLN A 73 -16.44 -26.23 -6.14
CA GLN A 73 -15.39 -25.38 -6.72
C GLN A 73 -14.10 -25.59 -5.95
N VAL A 74 -12.95 -25.40 -6.62
CA VAL A 74 -11.63 -25.55 -6.01
C VAL A 74 -10.74 -24.41 -6.43
N ASN A 75 -10.20 -23.70 -5.45
CA ASN A 75 -9.21 -22.64 -5.64
C ASN A 75 -7.90 -22.97 -4.92
N ASN A 76 -6.85 -22.26 -5.27
CA ASN A 76 -5.57 -22.30 -4.60
C ASN A 76 -5.47 -21.17 -3.57
N GLY A 77 -5.04 -21.49 -2.36
CA GLY A 77 -4.74 -20.54 -1.31
C GLY A 77 -3.23 -20.41 -1.10
N PHE A 78 -2.80 -19.19 -0.80
CA PHE A 78 -1.39 -18.84 -0.60
C PHE A 78 -1.23 -17.98 0.64
N ARG A 79 -0.20 -18.25 1.48
CA ARG A 79 0.32 -17.33 2.48
C ARG A 79 1.84 -17.41 2.47
N VAL A 80 2.49 -16.28 2.23
CA VAL A 80 3.94 -16.14 2.33
C VAL A 80 4.25 -15.31 3.57
N GLN A 81 4.83 -15.96 4.55
CA GLN A 81 5.41 -15.40 5.77
C GLN A 81 6.85 -15.07 5.43
N PHE A 82 7.09 -13.79 5.07
CA PHE A 82 8.34 -13.44 4.41
C PHE A 82 9.46 -13.14 5.39
N ASN A 83 9.22 -12.25 6.35
CA ASN A 83 10.22 -11.85 7.34
C ASN A 83 9.56 -11.39 8.63
N SER A 84 9.98 -11.95 9.76
CA SER A 84 9.45 -11.66 11.10
C SER A 84 10.44 -10.93 12.01
N ALA A 85 11.57 -10.47 11.50
CA ALA A 85 12.64 -9.89 12.34
C ALA A 85 12.19 -8.68 13.17
N ILE A 86 11.19 -7.93 12.71
CA ILE A 86 10.70 -6.74 13.42
C ILE A 86 9.28 -6.89 13.99
N GLY A 87 8.68 -8.06 13.90
CA GLY A 87 7.35 -8.35 14.48
C GLY A 87 6.58 -9.42 13.70
N PRO A 88 5.32 -9.70 14.09
CA PRO A 88 4.46 -10.65 13.41
C PRO A 88 4.34 -10.35 11.92
N TYR A 89 4.24 -11.40 11.10
CA TYR A 89 4.00 -11.20 9.68
C TYR A 89 2.72 -10.40 9.46
N LYS A 90 2.78 -9.38 8.62
CA LYS A 90 1.65 -8.48 8.35
C LYS A 90 1.53 -8.20 6.87
N GLY A 91 0.32 -8.37 6.34
CA GLY A 91 0.00 -8.02 4.97
C GLY A 91 -1.32 -8.61 4.49
N GLY A 92 -1.87 -8.02 3.44
CA GLY A 92 -3.21 -8.29 2.94
C GLY A 92 -3.38 -9.66 2.27
N LEU A 93 -4.64 -10.05 2.12
CA LEU A 93 -5.08 -11.21 1.35
C LEU A 93 -5.71 -10.72 0.05
N ARG A 94 -5.09 -11.05 -1.10
CA ARG A 94 -5.61 -10.68 -2.43
C ARG A 94 -6.49 -11.79 -2.98
N LEU A 95 -7.72 -11.46 -3.35
CA LEU A 95 -8.64 -12.36 -4.05
C LEU A 95 -8.83 -11.88 -5.48
N HIS A 96 -8.13 -12.52 -6.40
CA HIS A 96 -8.18 -12.15 -7.82
C HIS A 96 -7.70 -13.33 -8.69
N PRO A 97 -8.29 -13.56 -9.87
CA PRO A 97 -7.91 -14.69 -10.75
C PRO A 97 -6.44 -14.75 -11.16
N SER A 98 -5.74 -13.61 -11.16
CA SER A 98 -4.32 -13.56 -11.50
C SER A 98 -3.37 -14.00 -10.38
N VAL A 99 -3.89 -14.24 -9.17
CA VAL A 99 -3.05 -14.60 -8.02
C VAL A 99 -2.35 -15.92 -8.23
N ASN A 100 -1.03 -15.90 -8.07
CA ASN A 100 -0.15 -17.05 -8.06
C ASN A 100 0.97 -16.85 -7.04
N LEU A 101 1.80 -17.85 -6.82
CA LEU A 101 2.87 -17.80 -5.83
C LEU A 101 3.89 -16.68 -6.10
N GLY A 102 4.26 -16.45 -7.36
CA GLY A 102 5.22 -15.40 -7.75
C GLY A 102 4.72 -14.01 -7.37
N ILE A 103 3.44 -13.72 -7.65
CA ILE A 103 2.78 -12.46 -7.27
C ILE A 103 2.74 -12.32 -5.76
N ILE A 104 2.36 -13.36 -5.01
CA ILE A 104 2.30 -13.28 -3.54
C ILE A 104 3.70 -13.11 -2.93
N LYS A 105 4.73 -13.75 -3.48
CA LYS A 105 6.12 -13.56 -3.05
C LYS A 105 6.61 -12.13 -3.31
N PHE A 106 6.38 -11.61 -4.52
CA PHE A 106 6.76 -10.23 -4.84
C PHE A 106 6.12 -9.24 -3.86
N LEU A 107 4.80 -9.35 -3.67
CA LEU A 107 4.06 -8.47 -2.75
C LEU A 107 4.51 -8.64 -1.28
N GLY A 108 4.84 -9.86 -0.86
CA GLY A 108 5.35 -10.15 0.48
C GLY A 108 6.74 -9.56 0.72
N PHE A 109 7.60 -9.61 -0.28
CA PHE A 109 8.94 -9.01 -0.24
C PHE A 109 8.88 -7.49 -0.10
N GLU A 110 8.09 -6.81 -0.92
CA GLU A 110 7.89 -5.37 -0.80
C GLU A 110 7.26 -4.96 0.54
N GLN A 111 6.38 -5.83 1.08
CA GLN A 111 5.72 -5.56 2.35
C GLN A 111 6.69 -5.48 3.54
N ILE A 112 7.84 -6.17 3.48
CA ILE A 112 8.89 -6.08 4.51
C ILE A 112 9.31 -4.62 4.70
N PHE A 113 9.68 -3.96 3.62
CA PHE A 113 10.23 -2.60 3.65
C PHE A 113 9.15 -1.55 3.94
N LYS A 114 7.95 -1.74 3.39
CA LYS A 114 6.81 -0.87 3.66
C LYS A 114 6.42 -0.88 5.15
N ASN A 115 6.32 -2.06 5.75
CA ASN A 115 5.99 -2.20 7.16
C ASN A 115 7.09 -1.63 8.07
N SER A 116 8.34 -1.89 7.72
CA SER A 116 9.51 -1.38 8.43
C SER A 116 9.53 0.16 8.54
N LEU A 117 9.12 0.86 7.48
CA LEU A 117 9.05 2.33 7.47
C LEU A 117 8.08 2.89 8.52
N THR A 118 7.03 2.17 8.88
CA THR A 118 6.06 2.65 9.89
C THR A 118 6.67 2.82 11.28
N GLY A 119 7.83 2.21 11.55
CA GLY A 119 8.43 2.18 12.88
C GLY A 119 7.75 1.19 13.84
N LEU A 120 6.62 0.60 13.46
CA LEU A 120 5.83 -0.29 14.30
C LEU A 120 6.35 -1.74 14.25
N PRO A 121 6.08 -2.57 15.29
CA PRO A 121 6.58 -3.93 15.39
C PRO A 121 5.73 -4.89 14.52
N ILE A 122 5.83 -4.78 13.22
CA ILE A 122 5.17 -5.62 12.23
C ILE A 122 6.13 -6.07 11.14
N GLY A 123 6.20 -7.37 10.92
CA GLY A 123 6.99 -8.00 9.87
C GLY A 123 6.31 -7.97 8.51
N GLY A 124 6.88 -8.65 7.53
CA GLY A 124 6.37 -8.74 6.16
C GLY A 124 5.72 -10.07 5.86
N GLY A 125 4.51 -10.03 5.32
CA GLY A 125 3.80 -11.19 4.81
C GLY A 125 2.76 -10.81 3.76
N LYS A 126 2.33 -11.78 2.97
CA LYS A 126 1.28 -11.60 1.96
C LYS A 126 0.55 -12.91 1.72
N GLY A 127 -0.71 -12.84 1.33
CA GLY A 127 -1.48 -14.01 0.98
C GLY A 127 -2.56 -13.72 -0.05
N GLY A 128 -3.32 -14.73 -0.39
CA GLY A 128 -4.44 -14.59 -1.32
C GLY A 128 -4.84 -15.90 -1.96
N SER A 129 -5.68 -15.77 -2.97
CA SER A 129 -6.21 -16.88 -3.76
C SER A 129 -6.54 -16.42 -5.17
N ASP A 130 -6.53 -17.37 -6.12
CA ASP A 130 -7.04 -17.21 -7.48
C ASP A 130 -8.58 -17.12 -7.55
N PHE A 131 -9.26 -17.05 -6.43
CA PHE A 131 -10.70 -16.84 -6.33
C PHE A 131 -11.11 -15.45 -6.83
N ASP A 132 -12.14 -15.40 -7.69
CA ASP A 132 -12.74 -14.14 -8.14
C ASP A 132 -14.04 -13.85 -7.37
N PRO A 133 -14.07 -12.84 -6.49
CA PRO A 133 -15.29 -12.48 -5.76
C PRO A 133 -16.34 -11.75 -6.61
N LYS A 134 -15.96 -11.28 -7.83
CA LYS A 134 -16.90 -10.53 -8.68
C LYS A 134 -18.04 -11.41 -9.15
N GLY A 135 -19.27 -10.94 -8.98
CA GLY A 135 -20.48 -11.65 -9.41
C GLY A 135 -20.85 -12.84 -8.54
N LYS A 136 -20.14 -13.10 -7.44
CA LYS A 136 -20.49 -14.12 -6.47
C LYS A 136 -21.50 -13.60 -5.45
N SER A 137 -22.38 -14.49 -4.98
CA SER A 137 -23.29 -14.18 -3.87
C SER A 137 -22.55 -14.07 -2.54
N ASP A 138 -23.16 -13.42 -1.56
CA ASP A 138 -22.61 -13.37 -0.20
C ASP A 138 -22.42 -14.76 0.40
N ARG A 139 -23.29 -15.72 0.07
CA ARG A 139 -23.20 -17.11 0.53
C ARG A 139 -21.99 -17.81 -0.10
N GLU A 140 -21.74 -17.64 -1.37
CA GLU A 140 -20.56 -18.18 -2.06
C GLU A 140 -19.26 -17.61 -1.49
N ILE A 141 -19.21 -16.29 -1.30
CA ILE A 141 -18.04 -15.61 -0.71
C ILE A 141 -17.81 -16.08 0.71
N MET A 142 -18.88 -16.23 1.53
CA MET A 142 -18.77 -16.75 2.88
C MET A 142 -18.24 -18.20 2.88
N ALA A 143 -18.76 -19.06 2.00
CA ALA A 143 -18.32 -20.46 1.88
C ALA A 143 -16.83 -20.53 1.50
N PHE A 144 -16.39 -19.71 0.55
CA PHE A 144 -14.97 -19.60 0.20
C PHE A 144 -14.12 -19.13 1.38
N CYS A 145 -14.48 -18.03 2.04
CA CYS A 145 -13.74 -17.46 3.17
C CYS A 145 -13.61 -18.45 4.33
N GLN A 146 -14.68 -19.18 4.64
CA GLN A 146 -14.67 -20.19 5.69
C GLN A 146 -13.73 -21.36 5.33
N SER A 147 -13.76 -21.85 4.09
CA SER A 147 -12.86 -22.88 3.63
C SER A 147 -11.40 -22.41 3.65
N PHE A 148 -11.13 -21.21 3.16
CA PHE A 148 -9.80 -20.59 3.15
C PHE A 148 -9.19 -20.52 4.56
N ILE A 149 -9.95 -20.03 5.53
CA ILE A 149 -9.49 -19.94 6.94
C ILE A 149 -9.38 -21.32 7.60
N THR A 150 -10.19 -22.29 7.23
CA THR A 150 -10.07 -23.66 7.77
C THR A 150 -8.70 -24.27 7.50
N GLU A 151 -8.07 -23.92 6.38
CA GLU A 151 -6.69 -24.33 6.10
C GLU A 151 -5.65 -23.42 6.74
N LEU A 152 -5.89 -22.09 6.72
CA LEU A 152 -4.90 -21.10 7.13
C LEU A 152 -4.80 -20.90 8.66
N TYR A 153 -5.85 -21.14 9.44
CA TYR A 153 -5.92 -20.74 10.86
C TYR A 153 -4.77 -21.25 11.73
N LYS A 154 -4.15 -22.38 11.37
CA LYS A 154 -3.03 -22.98 12.12
C LYS A 154 -1.74 -22.14 12.05
N TYR A 155 -1.66 -21.23 11.10
CA TYR A 155 -0.44 -20.49 10.77
C TYR A 155 -0.57 -18.99 11.06
N ILE A 156 -1.76 -18.52 11.46
CA ILE A 156 -2.04 -17.12 11.76
C ILE A 156 -2.46 -16.95 13.22
N GLY A 157 -2.34 -15.73 13.73
CA GLY A 157 -2.67 -15.40 15.11
C GLY A 157 -2.20 -13.99 15.45
N ALA A 158 -2.66 -13.43 16.57
CA ALA A 158 -2.38 -12.06 16.98
C ALA A 158 -0.88 -11.72 17.05
N ASP A 159 -0.06 -12.68 17.50
CA ASP A 159 1.38 -12.50 17.75
C ASP A 159 2.27 -13.24 16.75
N THR A 160 1.68 -13.91 15.75
CA THR A 160 2.43 -14.68 14.75
C THR A 160 2.29 -14.11 13.36
N ASP A 161 1.05 -14.01 12.87
CA ASP A 161 0.75 -13.56 11.51
C ASP A 161 -0.65 -12.94 11.46
N VAL A 162 -0.74 -11.68 11.10
CA VAL A 162 -2.00 -10.90 11.10
C VAL A 162 -2.33 -10.45 9.68
N PRO A 163 -3.11 -11.24 8.92
CA PRO A 163 -3.58 -10.85 7.60
C PRO A 163 -4.52 -9.64 7.63
N ALA A 164 -4.69 -9.00 6.48
CA ALA A 164 -5.55 -7.82 6.29
C ALA A 164 -6.30 -7.88 4.96
N GLY A 165 -7.12 -6.88 4.69
CA GLY A 165 -7.72 -6.68 3.37
C GLY A 165 -6.72 -6.28 2.30
N ASP A 166 -7.07 -6.58 1.06
CA ASP A 166 -6.37 -6.20 -0.17
C ASP A 166 -7.38 -6.23 -1.34
N ILE A 167 -6.94 -6.25 -2.59
CA ILE A 167 -7.84 -6.39 -3.75
C ILE A 167 -8.75 -7.63 -3.56
N GLY A 168 -10.06 -7.41 -3.69
CA GLY A 168 -11.07 -8.46 -3.55
C GLY A 168 -11.39 -8.90 -2.11
N THR A 169 -10.73 -8.30 -1.11
CA THR A 169 -10.94 -8.60 0.32
C THR A 169 -11.23 -7.32 1.10
N GLY A 170 -12.47 -7.06 1.34
CA GLY A 170 -12.95 -5.93 2.14
C GLY A 170 -13.43 -6.35 3.53
N ALA A 171 -14.16 -5.46 4.19
CA ALA A 171 -14.68 -5.68 5.55
C ALA A 171 -15.61 -6.90 5.64
N ARG A 172 -16.37 -7.20 4.58
CA ARG A 172 -17.26 -8.37 4.51
C ARG A 172 -16.45 -9.67 4.56
N GLU A 173 -15.44 -9.81 3.70
CA GLU A 173 -14.57 -10.98 3.62
C GLU A 173 -13.79 -11.17 4.94
N ILE A 174 -13.24 -10.09 5.47
CA ILE A 174 -12.55 -10.09 6.77
C ILE A 174 -13.51 -10.55 7.89
N GLY A 175 -14.76 -10.11 7.87
CA GLY A 175 -15.79 -10.56 8.82
C GLY A 175 -16.04 -12.06 8.74
N TYR A 176 -16.24 -12.62 7.55
CA TYR A 176 -16.43 -14.05 7.36
C TYR A 176 -15.19 -14.87 7.79
N MET A 177 -14.00 -14.40 7.46
CA MET A 177 -12.74 -15.02 7.86
C MET A 177 -12.55 -14.98 9.38
N TYR A 178 -12.81 -13.85 10.01
CA TYR A 178 -12.70 -13.71 11.47
C TYR A 178 -13.69 -14.61 12.22
N GLY A 179 -14.94 -14.66 11.76
CA GLY A 179 -15.96 -15.55 12.33
C GLY A 179 -15.56 -17.02 12.28
N GLN A 180 -15.00 -17.46 11.17
CA GLN A 180 -14.50 -18.84 11.01
C GLN A 180 -13.27 -19.11 11.88
N TYR A 181 -12.32 -18.17 11.96
CA TYR A 181 -11.16 -18.29 12.83
C TYR A 181 -11.58 -18.47 14.29
N LYS A 182 -12.47 -17.59 14.78
CA LYS A 182 -13.02 -17.68 16.14
C LYS A 182 -13.73 -19.01 16.41
N ARG A 183 -14.48 -19.51 15.41
CA ARG A 183 -15.18 -20.81 15.53
C ARG A 183 -14.20 -21.97 15.67
N LEU A 184 -13.08 -21.97 14.93
CA LEU A 184 -12.11 -23.05 14.94
C LEU A 184 -11.20 -23.04 16.17
N THR A 185 -10.80 -21.84 16.60
CA THR A 185 -9.83 -21.68 17.70
C THR A 185 -10.50 -21.57 19.08
N GLY A 186 -11.74 -21.11 19.13
CA GLY A 186 -12.42 -20.70 20.37
C GLY A 186 -11.87 -19.40 20.98
N LEU A 187 -11.00 -18.68 20.27
CA LEU A 187 -10.34 -17.47 20.76
C LEU A 187 -10.96 -16.22 20.17
N TYR A 188 -11.08 -15.19 21.01
CA TYR A 188 -11.35 -13.82 20.57
C TYR A 188 -10.06 -13.02 20.73
N GLU A 189 -9.31 -12.88 19.65
CA GLU A 189 -8.00 -12.23 19.63
C GLU A 189 -7.83 -11.29 18.44
N GLY A 190 -6.73 -10.53 18.43
CA GLY A 190 -6.43 -9.52 17.42
C GLY A 190 -5.88 -10.06 16.10
N VAL A 191 -6.29 -11.25 15.67
CA VAL A 191 -6.01 -11.77 14.34
C VAL A 191 -6.86 -11.07 13.29
N LEU A 192 -6.31 -10.85 12.10
CA LEU A 192 -6.92 -10.07 11.02
C LEU A 192 -7.13 -8.59 11.38
N THR A 193 -6.87 -7.70 10.44
CA THR A 193 -7.18 -6.28 10.55
C THR A 193 -8.10 -5.82 9.42
N GLY A 194 -8.76 -4.67 9.62
CA GLY A 194 -9.88 -4.24 8.80
C GLY A 194 -11.20 -4.84 9.26
N LYS A 195 -11.26 -5.24 10.54
CA LYS A 195 -12.50 -5.73 11.18
C LYS A 195 -13.54 -4.62 11.30
N GLY A 196 -14.80 -5.00 11.41
CA GLY A 196 -15.87 -4.09 11.76
C GLY A 196 -15.71 -3.53 13.18
N LEU A 197 -16.21 -2.32 13.41
CA LEU A 197 -16.12 -1.64 14.72
C LEU A 197 -16.76 -2.43 15.86
N SER A 198 -17.79 -3.23 15.57
CA SER A 198 -18.49 -4.06 16.57
C SER A 198 -17.68 -5.26 17.08
N TYR A 199 -16.55 -5.58 16.44
CA TYR A 199 -15.74 -6.75 16.80
C TYR A 199 -14.22 -6.50 16.67
N GLY A 200 -13.76 -5.35 17.11
CA GLY A 200 -12.34 -5.04 17.28
C GLY A 200 -11.71 -4.24 16.14
N GLY A 201 -12.49 -3.65 15.24
CA GLY A 201 -12.00 -2.72 14.22
C GLY A 201 -11.60 -1.37 14.82
N SER A 202 -10.79 -0.62 14.09
CA SER A 202 -10.32 0.71 14.47
C SER A 202 -11.06 1.81 13.72
N LEU A 203 -11.39 2.89 14.41
CA LEU A 203 -11.75 4.16 13.80
C LEU A 203 -10.59 4.70 12.95
N ALA A 204 -10.87 5.66 12.09
CA ALA A 204 -9.92 6.25 11.13
C ALA A 204 -9.26 5.27 10.14
N ARG A 205 -9.63 3.97 10.13
CA ARG A 205 -9.04 2.99 9.19
C ARG A 205 -9.42 3.27 7.74
N THR A 206 -10.64 3.73 7.52
CA THR A 206 -11.16 4.07 6.18
C THR A 206 -10.41 5.25 5.59
N GLU A 207 -10.14 6.26 6.40
CA GLU A 207 -9.47 7.51 6.03
C GLU A 207 -7.95 7.36 5.93
N ALA A 208 -7.40 6.37 6.60
CA ALA A 208 -5.98 6.28 6.96
C ALA A 208 -5.01 6.42 5.79
N THR A 209 -5.29 5.84 4.63
CA THR A 209 -4.37 5.92 3.49
C THR A 209 -4.35 7.32 2.90
N GLY A 210 -5.52 7.91 2.65
CA GLY A 210 -5.64 9.27 2.14
C GLY A 210 -5.12 10.33 3.12
N TYR A 211 -5.48 10.22 4.40
CA TYR A 211 -4.99 11.11 5.45
C TYR A 211 -3.48 11.01 5.63
N GLY A 212 -2.96 9.78 5.70
CA GLY A 212 -1.54 9.52 5.80
C GLY A 212 -0.74 10.10 4.64
N LEU A 213 -1.26 9.96 3.41
CA LEU A 213 -0.66 10.56 2.21
C LEU A 213 -0.46 12.06 2.40
N LEU A 214 -1.48 12.76 2.89
CA LEU A 214 -1.41 14.21 3.07
C LEU A 214 -0.52 14.62 4.24
N TYR A 215 -0.49 13.88 5.34
CA TYR A 215 0.42 14.15 6.46
C TYR A 215 1.90 14.04 6.04
N LEU A 216 2.24 13.01 5.27
CA LEU A 216 3.60 12.85 4.75
C LEU A 216 3.91 13.93 3.71
N THR A 217 2.97 14.23 2.80
CA THR A 217 3.16 15.29 1.79
C THR A 217 3.34 16.66 2.43
N GLU A 218 2.54 17.00 3.44
CA GLU A 218 2.69 18.24 4.22
C GLU A 218 4.08 18.35 4.83
N GLU A 219 4.57 17.28 5.45
CA GLU A 219 5.89 17.26 6.08
C GLU A 219 7.02 17.36 5.04
N MET A 220 6.91 16.63 3.93
CA MET A 220 7.83 16.74 2.79
C MET A 220 7.94 18.19 2.30
N LEU A 221 6.81 18.85 2.14
CA LEU A 221 6.77 20.26 1.70
C LEU A 221 7.41 21.18 2.72
N LYS A 222 7.07 21.05 4.00
CA LYS A 222 7.65 21.87 5.10
C LYS A 222 9.17 21.75 5.17
N CYS A 223 9.70 20.53 5.10
CA CYS A 223 11.15 20.29 5.13
C CYS A 223 11.88 20.89 3.90
N ASN A 224 11.14 21.14 2.81
CA ASN A 224 11.66 21.79 1.60
C ASN A 224 11.23 23.27 1.48
N GLY A 225 10.84 23.92 2.59
CA GLY A 225 10.49 25.34 2.60
C GLY A 225 9.22 25.69 1.84
N LYS A 226 8.30 24.75 1.68
CA LYS A 226 7.03 24.91 0.96
C LYS A 226 5.84 24.62 1.89
N ASP A 227 4.66 25.01 1.46
CA ASP A 227 3.41 24.74 2.17
C ASP A 227 2.38 24.18 1.18
N ILE A 228 1.47 23.35 1.68
CA ILE A 228 0.34 22.84 0.92
C ILE A 228 -0.85 23.80 0.94
N ALA A 229 -0.95 24.64 1.97
CA ALA A 229 -2.03 25.62 2.08
C ALA A 229 -2.02 26.62 0.89
N GLY A 230 -3.18 26.86 0.31
CA GLY A 230 -3.36 27.72 -0.86
C GLY A 230 -2.86 27.11 -2.17
N LYS A 231 -2.41 25.86 -2.20
CA LYS A 231 -1.94 25.21 -3.43
C LYS A 231 -3.08 24.52 -4.18
N THR A 232 -2.92 24.44 -5.50
CA THR A 232 -3.79 23.68 -6.38
C THR A 232 -3.28 22.24 -6.47
N VAL A 233 -4.15 21.28 -6.19
CA VAL A 233 -3.81 19.86 -6.16
C VAL A 233 -4.60 19.10 -7.22
N ALA A 234 -3.92 18.27 -8.01
CA ALA A 234 -4.55 17.31 -8.90
C ALA A 234 -4.52 15.91 -8.26
N VAL A 235 -5.69 15.27 -8.20
CA VAL A 235 -5.84 13.90 -7.68
C VAL A 235 -6.43 13.03 -8.79
N SER A 236 -5.89 11.83 -8.97
CA SER A 236 -6.51 10.77 -9.76
C SER A 236 -7.29 9.81 -8.88
N GLY A 237 -8.28 9.13 -9.46
CA GLY A 237 -9.15 8.23 -8.73
C GLY A 237 -10.35 8.94 -8.08
N ALA A 238 -11.32 8.13 -7.69
CA ALA A 238 -12.49 8.50 -6.90
C ALA A 238 -12.89 7.34 -5.97
N GLY A 239 -11.92 6.51 -5.61
CA GLY A 239 -12.07 5.46 -4.62
C GLY A 239 -11.65 5.94 -3.23
N ASN A 240 -11.55 5.02 -2.28
CA ASN A 240 -11.25 5.31 -0.88
C ASN A 240 -10.03 6.24 -0.71
N VAL A 241 -8.87 5.88 -1.29
CA VAL A 241 -7.65 6.68 -1.14
C VAL A 241 -7.84 8.10 -1.66
N ALA A 242 -8.41 8.26 -2.86
CA ALA A 242 -8.61 9.55 -3.50
C ALA A 242 -9.59 10.44 -2.70
N ILE A 243 -10.74 9.91 -2.30
CA ILE A 243 -11.76 10.66 -1.55
C ILE A 243 -11.16 11.24 -0.26
N TYR A 244 -10.48 10.41 0.53
CA TYR A 244 -9.93 10.86 1.80
C TYR A 244 -8.64 11.67 1.65
N ALA A 245 -7.89 11.51 0.55
CA ALA A 245 -6.82 12.43 0.19
C ALA A 245 -7.36 13.83 -0.16
N ILE A 246 -8.43 13.91 -0.95
CA ILE A 246 -9.11 15.18 -1.28
C ILE A 246 -9.61 15.86 0.00
N GLN A 247 -10.32 15.11 0.86
CA GLN A 247 -10.85 15.63 2.11
C GLN A 247 -9.74 16.21 3.01
N LYS A 248 -8.64 15.49 3.18
CA LYS A 248 -7.54 15.96 4.04
C LYS A 248 -6.80 17.13 3.40
N ALA A 249 -6.61 17.14 2.08
CA ALA A 249 -5.98 18.26 1.38
C ALA A 249 -6.76 19.56 1.59
N GLU A 250 -8.09 19.53 1.50
CA GLU A 250 -8.95 20.67 1.78
C GLU A 250 -8.88 21.12 3.24
N GLN A 251 -8.87 20.16 4.19
CA GLN A 251 -8.69 20.48 5.60
C GLN A 251 -7.34 21.17 5.89
N LEU A 252 -6.31 20.90 5.10
CA LEU A 252 -5.00 21.55 5.17
C LEU A 252 -4.94 22.87 4.35
N GLY A 253 -6.06 23.31 3.79
CA GLY A 253 -6.16 24.58 3.07
C GLY A 253 -5.75 24.54 1.60
N ALA A 254 -5.58 23.36 1.01
CA ALA A 254 -5.35 23.21 -0.43
C ALA A 254 -6.67 23.23 -1.20
N LYS A 255 -6.60 23.50 -2.51
CA LYS A 255 -7.73 23.38 -3.43
C LYS A 255 -7.51 22.18 -4.36
N VAL A 256 -8.30 21.13 -4.21
CA VAL A 256 -8.25 19.98 -5.10
C VAL A 256 -9.20 20.20 -6.26
N VAL A 257 -8.70 20.12 -7.50
CA VAL A 257 -9.46 20.49 -8.70
C VAL A 257 -9.79 19.32 -9.62
N THR A 258 -9.31 18.11 -9.32
CA THR A 258 -9.57 16.94 -10.17
C THR A 258 -9.90 15.70 -9.36
N CYS A 259 -10.68 14.79 -9.97
CA CYS A 259 -10.80 13.39 -9.59
C CYS A 259 -11.12 12.57 -10.84
N SER A 260 -10.95 11.23 -10.79
CA SER A 260 -11.20 10.38 -11.96
C SER A 260 -11.76 9.01 -11.58
N ASP A 261 -12.44 8.36 -12.51
CA ASP A 261 -12.80 6.95 -12.42
C ASP A 261 -12.48 6.19 -13.73
N SER A 262 -12.93 4.96 -13.86
CA SER A 262 -12.63 4.15 -15.06
C SER A 262 -13.31 4.65 -16.35
N THR A 263 -14.29 5.54 -16.25
CA THR A 263 -15.04 6.07 -17.40
C THR A 263 -14.67 7.49 -17.80
N GLY A 264 -14.08 8.26 -16.87
CA GLY A 264 -13.74 9.65 -17.16
C GLY A 264 -13.15 10.37 -15.95
N TRP A 265 -13.01 11.68 -16.08
CA TRP A 265 -12.45 12.51 -15.05
C TRP A 265 -13.16 13.86 -14.96
N ILE A 266 -13.05 14.49 -13.81
CA ILE A 266 -13.61 15.80 -13.50
C ILE A 266 -12.48 16.81 -13.41
N TYR A 267 -12.71 17.99 -13.98
CA TYR A 267 -12.05 19.23 -13.62
C TYR A 267 -13.08 20.19 -13.01
N ASP A 268 -12.85 20.60 -11.77
CA ASP A 268 -13.68 21.60 -11.09
C ASP A 268 -12.79 22.77 -10.63
N PRO A 269 -12.83 23.92 -11.34
CA PRO A 269 -12.00 25.08 -10.99
C PRO A 269 -12.36 25.70 -9.64
N GLU A 270 -13.56 25.44 -9.11
CA GLU A 270 -13.98 25.90 -7.78
C GLU A 270 -13.50 24.97 -6.65
N GLY A 271 -13.03 23.79 -7.01
CA GLY A 271 -12.62 22.72 -6.09
C GLY A 271 -13.65 21.61 -6.01
N ILE A 272 -13.16 20.39 -5.80
CA ILE A 272 -14.00 19.19 -5.66
C ILE A 272 -14.84 19.29 -4.40
N ASP A 273 -16.16 19.13 -4.52
CA ASP A 273 -17.06 18.99 -3.39
C ASP A 273 -16.99 17.55 -2.84
N VAL A 274 -16.30 17.40 -1.71
CA VAL A 274 -16.06 16.08 -1.09
C VAL A 274 -17.36 15.41 -0.67
N ALA A 275 -18.31 16.15 -0.11
CA ALA A 275 -19.57 15.57 0.36
C ALA A 275 -20.38 15.02 -0.82
N LEU A 276 -20.45 15.75 -1.92
CA LEU A 276 -21.09 15.29 -3.15
C LEU A 276 -20.33 14.09 -3.75
N LEU A 277 -18.99 14.11 -3.74
CA LEU A 277 -18.19 13.00 -4.25
C LEU A 277 -18.44 11.71 -3.43
N GLN A 278 -18.49 11.81 -2.10
CA GLN A 278 -18.82 10.70 -1.22
C GLN A 278 -20.24 10.17 -1.47
N GLU A 279 -21.22 11.05 -1.59
CA GLU A 279 -22.60 10.64 -1.92
C GLU A 279 -22.66 9.86 -3.24
N VAL A 280 -22.00 10.36 -4.29
CA VAL A 280 -21.98 9.71 -5.61
C VAL A 280 -21.24 8.38 -5.58
N LYS A 281 -20.06 8.32 -4.95
CA LYS A 281 -19.16 7.15 -5.03
C LYS A 281 -19.42 6.10 -3.95
N GLU A 282 -19.66 6.50 -2.72
CA GLU A 282 -19.79 5.59 -1.58
C GLU A 282 -21.26 5.18 -1.34
N VAL A 283 -22.20 6.13 -1.45
CA VAL A 283 -23.62 5.86 -1.19
C VAL A 283 -24.32 5.34 -2.45
N LYS A 284 -24.31 6.13 -3.53
CA LYS A 284 -24.98 5.75 -4.80
C LYS A 284 -24.21 4.73 -5.62
N ARG A 285 -22.90 4.60 -5.41
CA ARG A 285 -21.99 3.76 -6.21
C ARG A 285 -22.05 4.07 -7.71
N ALA A 286 -22.27 5.33 -8.03
CA ALA A 286 -22.48 5.83 -9.38
C ALA A 286 -21.17 6.28 -10.05
N ARG A 287 -21.27 6.72 -11.30
CA ARG A 287 -20.17 7.27 -12.08
C ARG A 287 -20.04 8.77 -11.87
N LEU A 288 -18.87 9.33 -12.21
CA LEU A 288 -18.59 10.77 -12.07
C LEU A 288 -19.46 11.65 -12.97
N THR A 289 -20.16 11.10 -13.95
CA THR A 289 -21.19 11.81 -14.71
C THR A 289 -22.31 12.34 -13.82
N GLU A 290 -22.68 11.61 -12.74
CA GLU A 290 -23.67 12.10 -11.77
C GLU A 290 -23.13 13.25 -10.91
N TYR A 291 -21.83 13.21 -10.58
CA TYR A 291 -21.18 14.34 -9.92
C TYR A 291 -21.26 15.61 -10.77
N ALA A 292 -20.87 15.53 -12.04
CA ALA A 292 -20.92 16.67 -12.95
C ALA A 292 -22.34 17.18 -13.18
N ALA A 293 -23.34 16.30 -13.22
CA ALA A 293 -24.73 16.69 -13.36
C ALA A 293 -25.25 17.49 -12.14
N ALA A 294 -24.72 17.22 -10.96
CA ALA A 294 -25.11 17.87 -9.70
C ALA A 294 -24.28 19.12 -9.36
N ARG A 295 -23.13 19.34 -10.03
CA ARG A 295 -22.19 20.43 -9.74
C ARG A 295 -21.94 21.28 -10.99
N PRO A 296 -22.53 22.49 -11.09
CA PRO A 296 -22.44 23.33 -12.31
C PRO A 296 -21.03 23.77 -12.72
N SER A 297 -20.09 23.88 -11.75
CA SER A 297 -18.69 24.23 -12.02
C SER A 297 -17.86 23.07 -12.55
N ALA A 298 -18.32 21.82 -12.34
CA ALA A 298 -17.59 20.63 -12.72
C ALA A 298 -17.69 20.34 -14.21
N GLN A 299 -16.55 20.08 -14.83
CA GLN A 299 -16.45 19.67 -16.23
C GLN A 299 -16.10 18.18 -16.28
N TYR A 300 -16.98 17.36 -16.84
CA TYR A 300 -16.73 15.95 -17.07
C TYR A 300 -16.05 15.72 -18.42
N HIS A 301 -15.00 14.94 -18.40
CA HIS A 301 -14.28 14.50 -19.59
C HIS A 301 -14.32 12.98 -19.65
N GLU A 302 -14.84 12.42 -20.74
CA GLU A 302 -14.83 10.98 -20.96
C GLU A 302 -13.39 10.50 -21.18
N LYS A 303 -13.05 9.33 -20.62
CA LYS A 303 -11.72 8.74 -20.78
C LYS A 303 -11.54 8.24 -22.21
N LYS A 304 -10.51 8.73 -22.88
CA LYS A 304 -10.10 8.27 -24.20
C LYS A 304 -8.68 7.70 -24.16
N ASN A 305 -8.42 6.67 -24.98
CA ASN A 305 -7.10 6.08 -25.08
C ASN A 305 -6.07 7.09 -25.58
N GLY A 306 -4.95 7.17 -24.88
CA GLY A 306 -3.84 8.09 -25.21
C GLY A 306 -4.04 9.52 -24.72
N GLU A 307 -5.08 9.81 -23.94
CA GLU A 307 -5.26 11.11 -23.28
C GLU A 307 -4.72 11.04 -21.84
N HIS A 308 -4.03 12.11 -21.43
CA HIS A 308 -3.36 12.23 -20.13
C HIS A 308 -4.28 12.62 -18.96
N GLY A 309 -5.58 12.77 -19.22
CA GLY A 309 -6.61 12.94 -18.19
C GLY A 309 -6.34 14.09 -17.22
N VAL A 310 -6.39 13.77 -15.92
CA VAL A 310 -6.19 14.75 -14.84
C VAL A 310 -4.81 15.42 -14.85
N TRP A 311 -3.81 14.77 -15.48
CA TRP A 311 -2.43 15.26 -15.52
C TRP A 311 -2.21 16.42 -16.49
N THR A 312 -3.20 16.72 -17.34
CA THR A 312 -3.19 17.92 -18.21
C THR A 312 -3.54 19.20 -17.45
N VAL A 313 -4.16 19.08 -16.28
CA VAL A 313 -4.59 20.23 -15.48
C VAL A 313 -3.39 20.83 -14.76
N LYS A 314 -3.27 22.16 -14.83
CA LYS A 314 -2.22 22.88 -14.10
C LYS A 314 -2.42 22.74 -12.58
N CYS A 315 -1.40 22.24 -11.89
CA CYS A 315 -1.39 22.06 -10.46
C CYS A 315 0.00 22.30 -9.85
N ASP A 316 0.02 22.54 -8.55
CA ASP A 316 1.24 22.67 -7.76
C ASP A 316 1.72 21.30 -7.23
N VAL A 317 0.76 20.45 -6.85
CA VAL A 317 0.98 19.11 -6.30
C VAL A 317 0.12 18.09 -7.03
N ALA A 318 0.69 16.93 -7.36
CA ALA A 318 -0.03 15.82 -7.98
C ALA A 318 -0.04 14.59 -7.06
N LEU A 319 -1.22 14.02 -6.85
CA LEU A 319 -1.45 12.84 -5.99
C LEU A 319 -2.08 11.70 -6.81
N PRO A 320 -1.29 10.82 -7.40
CA PRO A 320 -1.82 9.66 -8.12
C PRO A 320 -2.40 8.63 -7.14
N CYS A 321 -3.73 8.49 -7.12
CA CYS A 321 -4.50 7.70 -6.17
C CYS A 321 -5.40 6.62 -6.81
N ALA A 322 -5.26 6.34 -8.12
CA ALA A 322 -6.14 5.41 -8.82
C ALA A 322 -5.51 4.03 -9.00
N THR A 323 -4.64 3.86 -9.99
CA THR A 323 -4.17 2.54 -10.40
C THR A 323 -2.67 2.51 -10.68
N GLN A 324 -2.12 1.29 -10.72
CA GLN A 324 -0.73 1.07 -11.12
C GLN A 324 -0.48 1.59 -12.54
N ASN A 325 0.70 2.20 -12.75
CA ASN A 325 1.17 2.72 -14.04
C ASN A 325 0.20 3.72 -14.73
N GLU A 326 -0.50 4.51 -13.94
CA GLU A 326 -1.44 5.52 -14.45
C GLU A 326 -0.78 6.86 -14.84
N LEU A 327 0.47 7.07 -14.44
CA LEU A 327 1.25 8.26 -14.70
C LEU A 327 2.54 7.86 -15.42
N ASP A 328 2.59 8.11 -16.72
CA ASP A 328 3.72 7.77 -17.57
C ASP A 328 4.68 8.96 -17.80
N LEU A 329 5.70 8.76 -18.64
CA LEU A 329 6.69 9.80 -18.94
C LEU A 329 6.09 11.03 -19.59
N GLU A 330 5.08 10.88 -20.47
CA GLU A 330 4.45 12.03 -21.16
C GLU A 330 3.59 12.82 -20.17
N ASP A 331 2.89 12.15 -19.26
CA ASP A 331 2.21 12.77 -18.12
C ASP A 331 3.18 13.57 -17.25
N ALA A 332 4.33 12.99 -16.93
CA ALA A 332 5.35 13.67 -16.13
C ALA A 332 5.90 14.92 -16.82
N LYS A 333 6.14 14.85 -18.12
CA LYS A 333 6.54 16.02 -18.92
C LYS A 333 5.49 17.12 -18.91
N GLN A 334 4.22 16.75 -19.03
CA GLN A 334 3.10 17.70 -18.98
C GLN A 334 3.00 18.37 -17.61
N LEU A 335 3.07 17.60 -16.53
CA LEU A 335 3.02 18.12 -15.16
C LEU A 335 4.19 19.07 -14.86
N VAL A 336 5.41 18.73 -15.27
CA VAL A 336 6.59 19.59 -15.09
C VAL A 336 6.44 20.87 -15.91
N ALA A 337 6.01 20.78 -17.16
CA ALA A 337 5.74 21.95 -18.00
C ALA A 337 4.67 22.87 -17.40
N ASN A 338 3.68 22.32 -16.70
CA ASN A 338 2.64 23.04 -15.99
C ASN A 338 3.08 23.61 -14.63
N GLY A 339 4.31 23.28 -14.17
CA GLY A 339 4.90 23.86 -12.96
C GLY A 339 4.65 23.04 -11.68
N VAL A 340 4.32 21.74 -11.78
CA VAL A 340 4.22 20.88 -10.61
C VAL A 340 5.56 20.84 -9.85
N PHE A 341 5.54 21.00 -8.54
CA PHE A 341 6.75 20.94 -7.73
C PHE A 341 6.80 19.75 -6.77
N ALA A 342 5.70 19.02 -6.60
CA ALA A 342 5.65 17.83 -5.77
C ALA A 342 4.68 16.78 -6.32
N VAL A 343 5.10 15.52 -6.20
CA VAL A 343 4.29 14.33 -6.50
C VAL A 343 4.41 13.36 -5.33
N ALA A 344 3.29 12.88 -4.80
CA ALA A 344 3.27 11.86 -3.76
C ALA A 344 2.24 10.78 -4.09
N GLU A 345 2.66 9.53 -4.08
CA GLU A 345 1.87 8.40 -4.56
C GLU A 345 0.88 7.89 -3.51
N GLY A 346 -0.42 7.98 -3.80
CA GLY A 346 -1.47 7.37 -2.98
C GLY A 346 -1.76 5.91 -3.35
N ALA A 347 -1.67 5.58 -4.63
CA ALA A 347 -1.78 4.21 -5.13
C ALA A 347 -0.45 3.43 -4.98
N ASN A 348 -0.47 2.14 -5.27
CA ASN A 348 0.75 1.33 -5.33
C ASN A 348 1.34 1.41 -6.74
N MET A 349 2.58 1.92 -6.84
CA MET A 349 3.34 2.08 -8.08
C MET A 349 2.52 2.75 -9.23
N PRO A 350 1.88 3.91 -9.00
CA PRO A 350 1.08 4.57 -10.02
C PRO A 350 1.95 5.25 -11.09
N THR A 351 3.18 5.61 -10.75
CA THR A 351 4.12 6.31 -11.61
C THR A 351 5.12 5.32 -12.21
N THR A 352 5.34 5.40 -13.52
CA THR A 352 6.35 4.56 -14.17
C THR A 352 7.77 4.97 -13.76
N MET A 353 8.73 4.08 -13.94
CA MET A 353 10.14 4.33 -13.57
C MET A 353 10.70 5.53 -14.33
N GLU A 354 10.45 5.61 -15.63
CA GLU A 354 10.88 6.71 -16.49
C GLU A 354 10.30 8.05 -16.06
N ALA A 355 9.02 8.06 -15.63
CA ALA A 355 8.37 9.25 -15.10
C ALA A 355 8.97 9.67 -13.75
N THR A 356 9.23 8.72 -12.86
CA THR A 356 9.90 8.96 -11.57
C THR A 356 11.28 9.58 -11.76
N GLU A 357 12.10 9.02 -12.64
CA GLU A 357 13.42 9.57 -12.96
C GLU A 357 13.31 10.99 -13.56
N TYR A 358 12.30 11.20 -14.40
CA TYR A 358 12.08 12.51 -15.01
C TYR A 358 11.72 13.56 -13.96
N PHE A 359 10.85 13.26 -13.02
CA PHE A 359 10.54 14.15 -11.89
C PHE A 359 11.78 14.50 -11.07
N GLN A 360 12.57 13.50 -10.70
CA GLN A 360 13.80 13.71 -9.91
C GLN A 360 14.81 14.58 -10.64
N LYS A 361 15.03 14.34 -11.94
CA LYS A 361 15.94 15.13 -12.80
C LYS A 361 15.50 16.59 -12.95
N ASN A 362 14.20 16.87 -12.84
CA ASN A 362 13.66 18.21 -12.95
C ASN A 362 13.38 18.89 -11.60
N GLY A 363 13.89 18.34 -10.50
CA GLY A 363 13.80 18.94 -9.16
C GLY A 363 12.39 18.92 -8.54
N VAL A 364 11.52 18.03 -9.03
CA VAL A 364 10.21 17.78 -8.42
C VAL A 364 10.39 16.90 -7.20
N LEU A 365 9.80 17.29 -6.07
CA LEU A 365 9.78 16.48 -4.86
C LEU A 365 8.91 15.24 -5.11
N PHE A 366 9.52 14.08 -5.16
CA PHE A 366 8.81 12.84 -5.47
C PHE A 366 8.88 11.87 -4.28
N CYS A 367 7.71 11.47 -3.73
CA CYS A 367 7.63 10.49 -2.65
C CYS A 367 6.94 9.20 -3.12
N PRO A 368 7.61 8.03 -2.98
CA PRO A 368 7.09 6.75 -3.46
C PRO A 368 5.96 6.22 -2.59
N GLY A 369 5.04 5.47 -3.20
CA GLY A 369 3.85 4.91 -2.56
C GLY A 369 4.14 4.06 -1.33
N LYS A 370 5.23 3.29 -1.31
CA LYS A 370 5.62 2.50 -0.12
C LYS A 370 5.80 3.33 1.15
N ALA A 371 6.13 4.61 1.02
CA ALA A 371 6.20 5.55 2.12
C ALA A 371 4.91 6.35 2.26
N SER A 372 4.49 7.03 1.20
CA SER A 372 3.37 7.98 1.25
C SER A 372 2.01 7.33 1.46
N ASN A 373 1.78 6.10 1.01
CA ASN A 373 0.53 5.37 1.25
C ASN A 373 0.58 4.41 2.45
N ALA A 374 1.60 4.48 3.29
CA ALA A 374 1.75 3.61 4.45
C ALA A 374 0.71 3.82 5.56
N GLY A 375 -0.11 4.87 5.47
CA GLY A 375 -1.15 5.18 6.47
C GLY A 375 -2.11 4.02 6.71
N GLY A 376 -2.49 3.30 5.67
CA GLY A 376 -3.39 2.13 5.80
C GLY A 376 -2.79 0.99 6.64
N VAL A 377 -1.53 0.63 6.41
CA VAL A 377 -0.87 -0.41 7.20
C VAL A 377 -0.50 0.08 8.60
N ALA A 378 -0.14 1.36 8.75
CA ALA A 378 0.10 1.98 10.05
C ALA A 378 -1.15 1.88 10.94
N THR A 379 -2.31 2.29 10.43
CA THR A 379 -3.57 2.18 11.19
C THR A 379 -3.98 0.74 11.43
N SER A 380 -3.67 -0.18 10.52
CA SER A 380 -3.87 -1.62 10.79
C SER A 380 -3.02 -2.10 11.97
N ALA A 381 -1.79 -1.63 12.12
CA ALA A 381 -0.96 -1.94 13.29
C ALA A 381 -1.49 -1.26 14.58
N LEU A 382 -2.05 -0.05 14.46
CA LEU A 382 -2.76 0.58 15.58
C LEU A 382 -4.03 -0.21 15.99
N GLU A 383 -4.74 -0.82 15.04
CA GLU A 383 -5.83 -1.76 15.33
C GLU A 383 -5.33 -2.96 16.13
N MET A 384 -4.17 -3.53 15.75
CA MET A 384 -3.54 -4.61 16.53
C MET A 384 -3.21 -4.18 17.96
N SER A 385 -2.69 -2.96 18.16
CA SER A 385 -2.41 -2.42 19.49
C SER A 385 -3.66 -2.28 20.33
N GLN A 386 -4.74 -1.71 19.78
CA GLN A 386 -6.03 -1.61 20.45
C GLN A 386 -6.60 -2.99 20.82
N ASN A 387 -6.45 -3.99 19.93
CA ASN A 387 -6.89 -5.36 20.20
C ASN A 387 -6.09 -6.01 21.34
N SER A 388 -4.78 -5.76 21.41
CA SER A 388 -3.91 -6.28 22.49
C SER A 388 -4.24 -5.65 23.84
N GLU A 389 -4.56 -4.37 23.87
CA GLU A 389 -5.02 -3.64 25.07
C GLU A 389 -6.45 -3.98 25.46
N ARG A 390 -7.25 -4.53 24.52
CA ARG A 390 -8.72 -4.74 24.62
C ARG A 390 -9.47 -3.42 24.82
N LEU A 391 -8.98 -2.35 24.20
CA LEU A 391 -9.57 -1.02 24.22
C LEU A 391 -9.89 -0.55 22.80
N SER A 392 -10.75 0.44 22.69
CA SER A 392 -11.00 1.19 21.45
C SER A 392 -10.59 2.64 21.68
N TRP A 393 -9.74 3.16 20.80
CA TRP A 393 -9.34 4.56 20.81
C TRP A 393 -10.34 5.42 20.02
N THR A 394 -10.43 6.69 20.35
CA THR A 394 -11.25 7.64 19.59
C THR A 394 -10.63 7.89 18.21
N PHE A 395 -11.42 8.50 17.33
CA PHE A 395 -10.93 8.89 16.00
C PHE A 395 -9.71 9.80 16.11
N GLU A 396 -9.78 10.79 16.99
CA GLU A 396 -8.73 11.77 17.21
C GLU A 396 -7.44 11.15 17.74
N GLU A 397 -7.55 10.16 18.63
CA GLU A 397 -6.37 9.42 19.14
C GLU A 397 -5.68 8.62 18.04
N VAL A 398 -6.45 7.94 17.19
CA VAL A 398 -5.91 7.18 16.07
C VAL A 398 -5.30 8.12 15.03
N ASP A 399 -6.00 9.21 14.66
CA ASP A 399 -5.54 10.18 13.67
C ASP A 399 -4.26 10.91 14.12
N ALA A 400 -4.17 11.29 15.39
CA ALA A 400 -2.95 11.90 15.95
C ALA A 400 -1.75 10.93 15.90
N LYS A 401 -1.95 9.65 16.23
CA LYS A 401 -0.91 8.62 16.11
C LYS A 401 -0.52 8.40 14.64
N LEU A 402 -1.49 8.33 13.75
CA LEU A 402 -1.27 8.22 12.30
C LEU A 402 -0.41 9.38 11.78
N LYS A 403 -0.76 10.63 12.15
CA LYS A 403 0.02 11.81 11.77
C LYS A 403 1.47 11.70 12.24
N THR A 404 1.69 11.34 13.50
CA THR A 404 3.03 11.15 14.05
C THR A 404 3.83 10.08 13.28
N ILE A 405 3.20 8.94 12.95
CA ILE A 405 3.85 7.87 12.19
C ILE A 405 4.26 8.37 10.80
N MET A 406 3.36 9.06 10.09
CA MET A 406 3.63 9.52 8.72
C MET A 406 4.72 10.60 8.67
N VAL A 407 4.75 11.51 9.64
CA VAL A 407 5.82 12.49 9.82
C VAL A 407 7.16 11.78 10.05
N ASN A 408 7.19 10.80 10.95
CA ASN A 408 8.41 10.03 11.24
C ASN A 408 8.87 9.22 10.02
N ILE A 409 7.97 8.68 9.22
CA ILE A 409 8.32 8.01 7.96
C ILE A 409 9.10 8.97 7.06
N PHE A 410 8.61 10.20 6.89
CA PHE A 410 9.30 11.18 6.06
C PHE A 410 10.69 11.50 6.59
N HIS A 411 10.83 11.81 7.87
CA HIS A 411 12.14 12.09 8.44
C HIS A 411 13.12 10.93 8.31
N ASN A 412 12.68 9.70 8.56
CA ASN A 412 13.52 8.51 8.46
C ASN A 412 14.04 8.29 7.02
N LEU A 413 13.21 8.48 6.01
CA LEU A 413 13.64 8.32 4.62
C LEU A 413 14.53 9.48 4.13
N ASP A 414 14.27 10.71 4.58
CA ASP A 414 15.07 11.88 4.25
C ASP A 414 16.48 11.80 4.89
N ASP A 415 16.53 11.43 6.17
CA ASP A 415 17.80 11.21 6.89
C ASP A 415 18.61 10.07 6.26
N ALA A 416 17.94 8.97 5.85
CA ALA A 416 18.61 7.88 5.16
C ALA A 416 19.17 8.32 3.79
N ALA A 417 18.41 9.08 3.00
CA ALA A 417 18.87 9.63 1.75
C ALA A 417 20.08 10.53 1.92
N LYS A 418 20.04 11.46 2.88
CA LYS A 418 21.15 12.37 3.22
C LYS A 418 22.40 11.61 3.68
N LYS A 419 22.24 10.63 4.57
CA LYS A 419 23.37 9.82 5.10
C LYS A 419 24.16 9.11 4.02
N TYR A 420 23.50 8.68 2.94
CA TYR A 420 24.14 7.95 1.84
C TYR A 420 24.39 8.82 0.59
N GLY A 421 24.36 10.16 0.74
CA GLY A 421 24.70 11.09 -0.35
C GLY A 421 23.67 11.17 -1.47
N MET A 422 22.42 10.85 -1.16
CA MET A 422 21.28 10.85 -2.10
C MET A 422 20.23 11.87 -1.69
N GLU A 423 20.63 13.02 -1.18
CA GLU A 423 19.72 14.08 -0.72
C GLU A 423 18.64 14.41 -1.76
N GLY A 424 17.39 14.47 -1.34
CA GLY A 424 16.22 14.69 -2.22
C GLY A 424 15.73 13.45 -2.96
N ASN A 425 16.45 12.33 -2.94
CA ASN A 425 16.00 11.06 -3.52
C ASN A 425 15.24 10.23 -2.47
N TYR A 426 13.96 10.55 -2.32
CA TYR A 426 13.10 9.88 -1.33
C TYR A 426 12.76 8.43 -1.69
N VAL A 427 12.91 8.02 -2.96
CA VAL A 427 12.77 6.62 -3.38
C VAL A 427 13.90 5.78 -2.78
N ALA A 428 15.15 6.22 -2.98
CA ALA A 428 16.31 5.58 -2.38
C ALA A 428 16.24 5.63 -0.85
N GLY A 429 15.90 6.79 -0.29
CA GLY A 429 15.74 6.98 1.15
C GLY A 429 14.75 5.99 1.78
N ALA A 430 13.59 5.78 1.16
CA ALA A 430 12.60 4.83 1.65
C ALA A 430 13.10 3.38 1.62
N ASN A 431 13.76 2.97 0.56
CA ASN A 431 14.33 1.61 0.46
C ASN A 431 15.45 1.41 1.50
N ILE A 432 16.35 2.38 1.64
CA ILE A 432 17.47 2.33 2.59
C ILE A 432 16.96 2.30 4.04
N ALA A 433 16.07 3.21 4.41
CA ALA A 433 15.52 3.27 5.77
C ALA A 433 14.79 1.97 6.14
N GLY A 434 13.94 1.46 5.24
CA GLY A 434 13.24 0.22 5.43
C GLY A 434 14.18 -0.98 5.59
N PHE A 435 15.21 -1.06 4.74
CA PHE A 435 16.22 -2.14 4.79
C PHE A 435 17.04 -2.11 6.07
N LEU A 436 17.59 -0.96 6.45
CA LEU A 436 18.48 -0.86 7.61
C LEU A 436 17.83 -1.36 8.89
N LYS A 437 16.58 -1.01 9.14
CA LYS A 437 15.86 -1.46 10.34
C LYS A 437 15.71 -2.98 10.39
N VAL A 438 15.37 -3.61 9.25
CA VAL A 438 15.21 -5.06 9.16
C VAL A 438 16.57 -5.76 9.26
N ALA A 439 17.58 -5.25 8.56
CA ALA A 439 18.94 -5.77 8.58
C ALA A 439 19.53 -5.75 10.00
N ASP A 440 19.40 -4.64 10.71
CA ASP A 440 19.90 -4.51 12.10
C ASP A 440 19.19 -5.49 13.04
N ALA A 441 17.87 -5.67 12.89
CA ALA A 441 17.11 -6.65 13.67
C ALA A 441 17.56 -8.08 13.37
N MET A 442 17.72 -8.46 12.09
CA MET A 442 18.17 -9.77 11.67
C MET A 442 19.58 -10.10 12.18
N LEU A 443 20.49 -9.12 12.13
CA LEU A 443 21.86 -9.27 12.63
C LEU A 443 21.90 -9.40 14.16
N ALA A 444 21.08 -8.63 14.87
CA ALA A 444 21.00 -8.68 16.34
C ALA A 444 20.41 -10.00 16.87
N GLN A 445 19.46 -10.56 16.14
CA GLN A 445 18.81 -11.83 16.50
C GLN A 445 19.61 -13.07 16.09
N GLY A 446 20.63 -12.90 15.25
CA GLY A 446 21.49 -13.98 14.79
C GLY A 446 20.90 -14.74 13.60
N VAL A 447 21.39 -15.98 13.42
CA VAL A 447 20.93 -16.88 12.35
C VAL A 447 19.85 -17.80 12.90
N CYS A 448 18.60 -17.44 12.67
CA CYS A 448 17.41 -18.18 13.13
C CYS A 448 16.43 -18.40 11.96
#